data_aab44929bbda7403eff1614fb6c7796a
#
_entry.id   aab44929bbda7403eff1614fb6c7796a
#
_cell.length_a   1.000
_cell.length_b   1.000
_cell.length_c   1.000
_cell.angle_alpha   90.00
_cell.angle_beta   90.00
_cell.angle_gamma   90.00
#
_symmetry.space_group_name_H-M   'P 1'
#
loop_
_entity.id
_entity.type
_entity.pdbx_description
1 polymer ?
#
loop_
_entity_poly.entity_id
_entity_poly.type
_entity_poly.pdbx_seq_one_letter_code
_entity_poly.pdbx_strand_id
1 'polypeptide(L)'
;METRAPRWVERDELNRDPAMQDFVQSLIARFGRELSVAVARSSLAPHLFVSRGAHGVFFVNRRPNTVFAFAYAGPDERFAGAAGDLFEYAARGKLVANILEEEPKAKELAGLGYTSTPFGVMQRVPRLAGFSLEGTKMRRLRYQIGHYEKHERCETREYRAGSDPATDRTVAALVDAWKAGKKQIGPYVDHFRGRIASGELPGDCRLFLTYRNGELDNAIVISRLPAANGYLMDLEFYGAEMPLGGLEFAISRILELLAKEGVSCFSLGATFGTQMEACAEEDPRVGKMLRGLHTARIFNNDGNFQFKNKFRPENTRLFVSRSRDAPSASFTDVLMIFADPENRRQSRQEAPASAPATTTPAAPVLPPS
;
A
#
# COMPACT_ATOMS: atom_id res chain seq x y z
N MET A 1 -10.98 34.19 -6.23
CA MET A 1 -11.02 32.71 -6.23
C MET A 1 -11.94 32.30 -5.10
N GLU A 2 -13.14 31.81 -5.42
CA GLU A 2 -14.06 31.28 -4.42
C GLU A 2 -13.37 30.13 -3.70
N THR A 3 -13.31 30.20 -2.38
CA THR A 3 -12.78 29.15 -1.51
C THR A 3 -13.75 27.97 -1.57
N ARG A 4 -13.51 27.03 -2.49
CA ARG A 4 -14.30 25.80 -2.55
C ARG A 4 -14.21 25.10 -1.19
N ALA A 5 -15.38 24.72 -0.63
CA ALA A 5 -15.45 23.97 0.63
C ALA A 5 -14.74 22.61 0.48
N PRO A 6 -14.26 22.02 1.58
CA PRO A 6 -13.75 20.65 1.55
C PRO A 6 -14.80 19.68 1.03
N ARG A 7 -14.35 18.69 0.23
CA ARG A 7 -15.26 17.77 -0.47
C ARG A 7 -14.83 16.32 -0.28
N TRP A 8 -15.79 15.47 0.02
CA TRP A 8 -15.65 14.01 -0.06
C TRP A 8 -16.01 13.55 -1.47
N VAL A 9 -15.22 12.64 -2.04
CA VAL A 9 -15.39 12.12 -3.40
C VAL A 9 -15.29 10.60 -3.36
N GLU A 10 -16.32 9.92 -3.85
CA GLU A 10 -16.30 8.48 -4.05
C GLU A 10 -15.44 8.12 -5.26
N ARG A 11 -14.75 6.98 -5.24
CA ARG A 11 -13.92 6.57 -6.37
C ARG A 11 -14.72 6.37 -7.65
N ASP A 12 -15.96 5.91 -7.56
CA ASP A 12 -16.83 5.77 -8.72
C ASP A 12 -17.23 7.11 -9.32
N GLU A 13 -17.38 8.15 -8.49
CA GLU A 13 -17.58 9.53 -8.93
C GLU A 13 -16.31 10.04 -9.63
N LEU A 14 -15.13 9.81 -9.04
CA LEU A 14 -13.84 10.13 -9.66
C LEU A 14 -13.72 9.51 -11.05
N ASN A 15 -14.08 8.23 -11.20
CA ASN A 15 -13.98 7.51 -12.48
C ASN A 15 -14.92 8.07 -13.57
N ARG A 16 -15.94 8.86 -13.21
CA ARG A 16 -16.90 9.49 -14.13
C ARG A 16 -16.61 10.97 -14.41
N ASP A 17 -15.67 11.58 -13.66
CA ASP A 17 -15.31 13.00 -13.79
C ASP A 17 -13.87 13.15 -14.29
N PRO A 18 -13.66 13.30 -15.62
CA PRO A 18 -12.31 13.46 -16.20
C PRO A 18 -11.54 14.64 -15.61
N ALA A 19 -12.23 15.77 -15.32
CA ALA A 19 -11.56 16.94 -14.76
C ALA A 19 -11.04 16.67 -13.34
N MET A 20 -11.77 15.90 -12.54
CA MET A 20 -11.33 15.47 -11.22
C MET A 20 -10.20 14.44 -11.33
N GLN A 21 -10.26 13.53 -12.29
CA GLN A 21 -9.16 12.59 -12.55
C GLN A 21 -7.87 13.34 -12.88
N ASP A 22 -7.92 14.29 -13.85
CA ASP A 22 -6.78 15.10 -14.25
C ASP A 22 -6.23 15.91 -13.08
N PHE A 23 -7.10 16.48 -12.25
CA PHE A 23 -6.70 17.17 -11.03
C PHE A 23 -5.94 16.26 -10.08
N VAL A 24 -6.47 15.09 -9.75
CA VAL A 24 -5.81 14.12 -8.84
C VAL A 24 -4.50 13.63 -9.43
N GLN A 25 -4.47 13.29 -10.73
CA GLN A 25 -3.25 12.88 -11.43
C GLN A 25 -2.18 13.97 -11.41
N SER A 26 -2.57 15.24 -11.61
CA SER A 26 -1.65 16.37 -11.54
C SER A 26 -1.02 16.52 -10.15
N LEU A 27 -1.79 16.30 -9.10
CA LEU A 27 -1.27 16.32 -7.72
C LEU A 27 -0.30 15.16 -7.47
N ILE A 28 -0.63 13.94 -7.92
CA ILE A 28 0.26 12.79 -7.79
C ILE A 28 1.54 13.02 -8.58
N ALA A 29 1.45 13.53 -9.80
CA ALA A 29 2.62 13.80 -10.65
C ALA A 29 3.58 14.83 -10.04
N ARG A 30 3.05 15.82 -9.30
CA ARG A 30 3.85 16.90 -8.71
C ARG A 30 4.30 16.63 -7.28
N PHE A 31 3.47 15.95 -6.48
CA PHE A 31 3.64 15.82 -5.03
C PHE A 31 3.54 14.37 -4.56
N GLY A 32 3.30 13.41 -5.47
CA GLY A 32 3.11 12.01 -5.11
C GLY A 32 4.35 11.40 -4.48
N ARG A 33 4.15 10.81 -3.30
CA ARG A 33 5.12 10.01 -2.57
C ARG A 33 4.67 8.56 -2.53
N GLU A 34 5.44 7.69 -1.94
CA GLU A 34 5.23 6.23 -1.95
C GLU A 34 3.80 5.83 -1.60
N LEU A 35 3.29 6.32 -0.45
CA LEU A 35 1.94 5.94 0.00
C LEU A 35 0.87 6.44 -0.96
N SER A 36 0.95 7.69 -1.44
CA SER A 36 -0.05 8.24 -2.36
C SER A 36 -0.02 7.55 -3.73
N VAL A 37 1.16 7.19 -4.25
CA VAL A 37 1.29 6.44 -5.50
C VAL A 37 0.72 5.03 -5.36
N ALA A 38 1.06 4.32 -4.27
CA ALA A 38 0.55 2.97 -4.01
C ALA A 38 -0.97 2.93 -3.84
N VAL A 39 -1.53 3.82 -2.98
CA VAL A 39 -2.97 3.77 -2.67
C VAL A 39 -3.85 4.39 -3.76
N ALA A 40 -3.31 5.27 -4.61
CA ALA A 40 -4.07 5.84 -5.73
C ALA A 40 -4.60 4.76 -6.70
N ARG A 41 -3.95 3.60 -6.74
CA ARG A 41 -4.33 2.45 -7.57
C ARG A 41 -4.99 1.33 -6.79
N SER A 42 -5.08 1.47 -5.47
CA SER A 42 -5.55 0.43 -4.58
C SER A 42 -6.98 0.69 -4.13
N SER A 43 -7.79 -0.35 -3.97
CA SER A 43 -9.09 -0.28 -3.31
C SER A 43 -8.99 -0.08 -1.79
N LEU A 44 -7.78 -0.04 -1.22
CA LEU A 44 -7.56 0.35 0.18
C LEU A 44 -8.12 1.73 0.51
N ALA A 45 -8.03 2.68 -0.44
CA ALA A 45 -8.57 4.02 -0.32
C ALA A 45 -9.70 4.24 -1.34
N PRO A 46 -10.92 3.78 -1.05
CA PRO A 46 -12.06 3.88 -1.96
C PRO A 46 -12.61 5.30 -2.10
N HIS A 47 -12.11 6.25 -1.30
CA HIS A 47 -12.57 7.63 -1.30
C HIS A 47 -11.40 8.60 -1.36
N LEU A 48 -11.69 9.84 -1.76
CA LEU A 48 -10.81 10.99 -1.67
C LEU A 48 -11.44 12.06 -0.77
N PHE A 49 -10.61 12.74 -0.01
CA PHE A 49 -10.99 13.98 0.65
C PHE A 49 -10.19 15.13 0.04
N VAL A 50 -10.87 16.01 -0.68
CA VAL A 50 -10.29 17.21 -1.29
C VAL A 50 -10.31 18.33 -0.25
N SER A 51 -9.15 18.89 0.08
CA SER A 51 -9.03 19.98 1.05
C SER A 51 -9.65 21.28 0.55
N ARG A 52 -9.91 22.20 1.44
CA ARG A 52 -10.40 23.54 1.14
C ARG A 52 -9.52 24.24 0.10
N GLY A 53 -10.16 24.87 -0.88
CA GLY A 53 -9.44 25.51 -2.00
C GLY A 53 -8.84 24.54 -3.00
N ALA A 54 -9.08 23.25 -2.86
CA ALA A 54 -8.55 22.19 -3.74
C ALA A 54 -7.00 22.24 -3.89
N HIS A 55 -6.30 22.48 -2.77
CA HIS A 55 -4.83 22.51 -2.78
C HIS A 55 -4.18 21.13 -2.68
N GLY A 56 -4.93 20.12 -2.22
CA GLY A 56 -4.45 18.75 -2.09
C GLY A 56 -5.57 17.78 -1.76
N VAL A 57 -5.23 16.49 -1.81
CA VAL A 57 -6.18 15.41 -1.54
C VAL A 57 -5.59 14.43 -0.54
N PHE A 58 -6.44 13.88 0.32
CA PHE A 58 -6.16 12.66 1.08
C PHE A 58 -6.82 11.46 0.41
N PHE A 59 -6.09 10.36 0.35
CA PHE A 59 -6.61 9.04 -0.02
C PHE A 59 -7.12 8.37 1.24
N VAL A 60 -8.42 8.11 1.31
CA VAL A 60 -9.07 7.75 2.57
C VAL A 60 -9.92 6.48 2.47
N ASN A 61 -10.02 5.78 3.59
CA ASN A 61 -11.00 4.72 3.83
C ASN A 61 -11.89 5.13 5.00
N ARG A 62 -13.17 4.83 4.90
CA ARG A 62 -14.16 5.13 5.94
C ARG A 62 -14.70 3.84 6.55
N ARG A 63 -14.82 3.84 7.87
CA ARG A 63 -15.49 2.82 8.68
C ARG A 63 -16.54 3.49 9.56
N PRO A 64 -17.42 2.74 10.24
CA PRO A 64 -18.51 3.32 11.02
C PRO A 64 -18.09 4.41 12.01
N ASN A 65 -16.93 4.28 12.65
CA ASN A 65 -16.46 5.23 13.67
C ASN A 65 -15.20 5.98 13.26
N THR A 66 -14.64 5.72 12.06
CA THR A 66 -13.32 6.23 11.70
C THR A 66 -13.22 6.61 10.23
N VAL A 67 -12.38 7.61 9.96
CA VAL A 67 -11.80 7.89 8.64
C VAL A 67 -10.29 7.66 8.77
N PHE A 68 -9.74 6.83 7.91
CA PHE A 68 -8.30 6.59 7.84
C PHE A 68 -7.74 7.17 6.55
N ALA A 69 -6.85 8.16 6.67
CA ALA A 69 -6.12 8.74 5.56
C ALA A 69 -4.78 8.04 5.42
N PHE A 70 -4.60 7.32 4.32
CA PHE A 70 -3.36 6.60 4.00
C PHE A 70 -2.25 7.52 3.54
N ALA A 71 -2.60 8.58 2.83
CA ALA A 71 -1.63 9.48 2.23
C ALA A 71 -2.25 10.81 1.85
N TYR A 72 -1.41 11.83 1.79
CA TYR A 72 -1.70 13.13 1.24
C TYR A 72 -0.94 13.34 -0.07
N ALA A 73 -1.60 13.93 -1.07
CA ALA A 73 -0.97 14.45 -2.28
C ALA A 73 -1.30 15.94 -2.43
N GLY A 74 -0.31 16.78 -2.25
CA GLY A 74 -0.40 18.24 -2.31
C GLY A 74 0.86 18.89 -1.77
N PRO A 75 0.97 20.23 -1.85
CA PRO A 75 2.10 21.00 -1.32
C PRO A 75 2.29 20.74 0.18
N ASP A 76 3.53 20.56 0.61
CA ASP A 76 3.85 20.27 2.02
C ASP A 76 3.40 21.39 2.96
N GLU A 77 3.53 22.65 2.54
CA GLU A 77 3.10 23.84 3.31
C GLU A 77 1.57 23.94 3.47
N ARG A 78 0.81 23.15 2.76
CA ARG A 78 -0.65 23.07 2.87
C ARG A 78 -1.14 21.87 3.68
N PHE A 79 -0.23 20.98 4.07
CA PHE A 79 -0.58 19.73 4.74
C PHE A 79 -1.33 19.95 6.05
N ALA A 80 -0.83 20.78 6.95
CA ALA A 80 -1.47 21.03 8.25
C ALA A 80 -2.89 21.58 8.11
N GLY A 81 -3.09 22.53 7.18
CA GLY A 81 -4.41 23.07 6.89
C GLY A 81 -5.36 22.03 6.31
N ALA A 82 -4.88 21.20 5.38
CA ALA A 82 -5.66 20.10 4.80
C ALA A 82 -6.01 19.03 5.84
N ALA A 83 -5.10 18.72 6.77
CA ALA A 83 -5.34 17.81 7.88
C ALA A 83 -6.40 18.38 8.84
N GLY A 84 -6.33 19.68 9.16
CA GLY A 84 -7.35 20.39 9.93
C GLY A 84 -8.74 20.28 9.30
N ASP A 85 -8.85 20.49 7.98
CA ASP A 85 -10.11 20.32 7.23
C ASP A 85 -10.66 18.89 7.37
N LEU A 86 -9.79 17.85 7.29
CA LEU A 86 -10.20 16.46 7.44
C LEU A 86 -10.64 16.13 8.87
N PHE A 87 -9.91 16.62 9.89
CA PHE A 87 -10.30 16.46 11.29
C PHE A 87 -11.66 17.13 11.58
N GLU A 88 -11.86 18.35 11.11
CA GLU A 88 -13.13 19.08 11.26
C GLU A 88 -14.29 18.34 10.55
N TYR A 89 -14.06 17.87 9.31
CA TYR A 89 -15.05 17.10 8.56
C TYR A 89 -15.45 15.82 9.29
N ALA A 90 -14.49 15.07 9.78
CA ALA A 90 -14.72 13.83 10.52
C ALA A 90 -15.49 14.10 11.83
N ALA A 91 -15.10 15.12 12.58
CA ALA A 91 -15.76 15.50 13.84
C ALA A 91 -17.23 15.88 13.63
N ARG A 92 -17.57 16.62 12.57
CA ARG A 92 -18.96 16.95 12.21
C ARG A 92 -19.76 15.68 11.91
N GLY A 93 -19.14 14.67 11.29
CA GLY A 93 -19.72 13.35 11.03
C GLY A 93 -19.73 12.40 12.22
N LYS A 94 -19.28 12.84 13.41
CA LYS A 94 -19.06 11.99 14.60
C LYS A 94 -18.09 10.84 14.35
N LEU A 95 -17.13 11.05 13.46
CA LEU A 95 -16.06 10.09 13.12
C LEU A 95 -14.74 10.56 13.70
N VAL A 96 -13.82 9.62 13.90
CA VAL A 96 -12.44 9.92 14.26
C VAL A 96 -11.56 9.86 13.02
N ALA A 97 -10.93 10.98 12.66
CA ALA A 97 -9.91 10.97 11.62
C ALA A 97 -8.58 10.43 12.19
N ASN A 98 -7.94 9.59 11.40
CA ASN A 98 -6.61 9.02 11.65
C ASN A 98 -5.79 9.25 10.38
N ILE A 99 -4.66 9.96 10.48
CA ILE A 99 -3.82 10.31 9.33
C ILE A 99 -2.49 9.58 9.45
N LEU A 100 -2.15 8.78 8.45
CA LEU A 100 -0.86 8.10 8.33
C LEU A 100 0.15 9.02 7.67
N GLU A 101 1.24 9.31 8.37
CA GLU A 101 2.27 10.24 7.91
C GLU A 101 3.68 9.86 8.40
N GLU A 102 4.67 10.41 7.70
CA GLU A 102 6.05 10.34 8.13
C GLU A 102 6.35 11.29 9.29
N GLU A 103 7.41 11.00 10.02
CA GLU A 103 7.80 11.71 11.25
C GLU A 103 7.78 13.25 11.17
N PRO A 104 8.27 13.93 10.10
CA PRO A 104 8.21 15.40 10.05
C PRO A 104 6.79 15.95 10.12
N LYS A 105 5.85 15.37 9.36
CA LYS A 105 4.44 15.79 9.35
C LYS A 105 3.71 15.36 10.62
N ALA A 106 4.06 14.20 11.18
CA ALA A 106 3.53 13.76 12.46
C ALA A 106 3.92 14.73 13.59
N LYS A 107 5.16 15.23 13.61
CA LYS A 107 5.62 16.27 14.55
C LYS A 107 4.89 17.60 14.35
N GLU A 108 4.63 17.99 13.11
CA GLU A 108 3.83 19.18 12.81
C GLU A 108 2.42 19.07 13.41
N LEU A 109 1.74 17.93 13.22
CA LEU A 109 0.41 17.69 13.81
C LEU A 109 0.47 17.61 15.34
N ALA A 110 1.50 17.01 15.92
CA ALA A 110 1.70 16.98 17.36
C ALA A 110 1.86 18.39 17.95
N GLY A 111 2.56 19.29 17.26
CA GLY A 111 2.67 20.71 17.60
C GLY A 111 1.33 21.46 17.58
N LEU A 112 0.36 20.95 16.81
CA LEU A 112 -1.02 21.46 16.76
C LEU A 112 -1.96 20.80 17.79
N GLY A 113 -1.44 19.94 18.67
CA GLY A 113 -2.18 19.32 19.76
C GLY A 113 -2.77 17.94 19.45
N TYR A 114 -2.47 17.34 18.30
CA TYR A 114 -2.83 15.97 17.99
C TYR A 114 -1.85 14.97 18.63
N THR A 115 -2.26 13.72 18.80
CA THR A 115 -1.34 12.63 19.18
C THR A 115 -0.83 11.95 17.91
N SER A 116 0.42 11.46 17.95
CA SER A 116 1.07 10.77 16.82
C SER A 116 1.71 9.48 17.32
N THR A 117 1.05 8.35 17.05
CA THR A 117 1.46 7.03 17.53
C THR A 117 2.29 6.32 16.48
N PRO A 118 3.45 5.72 16.82
CA PRO A 118 4.26 4.93 15.90
C PRO A 118 3.47 3.77 15.28
N PHE A 119 3.63 3.58 13.96
CA PHE A 119 2.85 2.59 13.20
C PHE A 119 3.69 1.72 12.26
N GLY A 120 4.91 2.14 11.97
CA GLY A 120 5.84 1.43 11.09
C GLY A 120 6.97 2.30 10.58
N VAL A 121 7.53 1.92 9.45
CA VAL A 121 8.63 2.65 8.78
C VAL A 121 8.44 2.69 7.26
N MET A 122 8.91 3.76 6.63
CA MET A 122 9.19 3.86 5.21
C MET A 122 10.68 3.58 4.98
N GLN A 123 11.01 2.75 4.00
CA GLN A 123 12.39 2.29 3.75
C GLN A 123 12.84 2.70 2.34
N ARG A 124 13.85 3.58 2.24
CA ARG A 124 14.32 4.16 0.96
C ARG A 124 15.81 3.97 0.79
N VAL A 125 16.24 3.59 -0.41
CA VAL A 125 17.60 3.73 -0.87
C VAL A 125 17.71 5.11 -1.55
N PRO A 126 18.25 6.14 -0.87
CA PRO A 126 18.06 7.53 -1.26
C PRO A 126 18.95 8.00 -2.41
N ARG A 127 20.03 7.27 -2.72
CA ARG A 127 21.02 7.62 -3.76
C ARG A 127 21.45 6.37 -4.52
N LEU A 128 20.77 6.09 -5.63
CA LEU A 128 21.11 4.92 -6.44
C LEU A 128 22.47 5.01 -7.12
N ALA A 129 22.91 6.20 -7.53
CA ALA A 129 24.26 6.40 -8.11
C ALA A 129 25.39 5.95 -7.19
N GLY A 130 25.15 5.90 -5.87
CA GLY A 130 26.12 5.40 -4.87
C GLY A 130 25.83 3.99 -4.36
N PHE A 131 24.79 3.32 -4.90
CA PHE A 131 24.50 1.96 -4.48
C PHE A 131 25.59 1.01 -4.96
N SER A 132 26.17 0.27 -4.02
CA SER A 132 27.20 -0.73 -4.28
C SER A 132 27.04 -1.89 -3.32
N LEU A 133 27.33 -3.09 -3.82
CA LEU A 133 27.38 -4.28 -3.00
C LEU A 133 28.72 -4.42 -2.22
N GLU A 134 29.65 -3.49 -2.36
CA GLU A 134 30.95 -3.53 -1.70
C GLU A 134 30.88 -3.19 -0.20
N GLY A 135 31.98 -3.48 0.49
CA GLY A 135 32.16 -3.18 1.91
C GLY A 135 31.52 -4.19 2.88
N THR A 136 31.90 -4.07 4.15
CA THR A 136 31.51 -5.03 5.23
C THR A 136 30.01 -5.00 5.52
N LYS A 137 29.37 -3.83 5.40
CA LYS A 137 27.93 -3.65 5.66
C LYS A 137 27.05 -4.45 4.68
N MET A 138 27.54 -4.71 3.47
CA MET A 138 26.83 -5.45 2.41
C MET A 138 27.16 -6.95 2.38
N ARG A 139 28.01 -7.44 3.30
CA ARG A 139 28.48 -8.83 3.32
C ARG A 139 27.32 -9.85 3.31
N ARG A 140 26.26 -9.62 4.10
CA ARG A 140 25.12 -10.53 4.16
C ARG A 140 24.33 -10.55 2.85
N LEU A 141 24.13 -9.39 2.23
CA LEU A 141 23.44 -9.27 0.95
C LEU A 141 24.24 -9.97 -0.16
N ARG A 142 25.54 -9.70 -0.27
CA ARG A 142 26.42 -10.40 -1.23
C ARG A 142 26.42 -11.91 -1.04
N TYR A 143 26.46 -12.39 0.21
CA TYR A 143 26.39 -13.82 0.48
C TYR A 143 25.10 -14.45 -0.08
N GLN A 144 23.95 -13.81 0.11
CA GLN A 144 22.68 -14.32 -0.37
C GLN A 144 22.56 -14.26 -1.90
N ILE A 145 23.01 -13.17 -2.51
CA ILE A 145 23.10 -13.05 -3.97
C ILE A 145 24.00 -14.14 -4.53
N GLY A 146 25.23 -14.28 -3.99
CA GLY A 146 26.16 -15.31 -4.45
C GLY A 146 25.68 -16.74 -4.19
N HIS A 147 24.80 -16.96 -3.19
CA HIS A 147 24.16 -18.25 -3.00
C HIS A 147 23.17 -18.55 -4.14
N TYR A 148 22.39 -17.56 -4.57
CA TYR A 148 21.48 -17.70 -5.70
C TYR A 148 22.22 -17.86 -7.04
N GLU A 149 23.28 -17.07 -7.25
CA GLU A 149 24.13 -17.11 -8.46
C GLU A 149 24.91 -18.42 -8.65
N LYS A 150 24.99 -19.29 -7.62
CA LYS A 150 25.54 -20.64 -7.79
C LYS A 150 24.67 -21.52 -8.69
N HIS A 151 23.40 -21.20 -8.83
CA HIS A 151 22.54 -21.81 -9.84
C HIS A 151 22.90 -21.20 -11.20
N GLU A 152 23.22 -22.04 -12.16
CA GLU A 152 23.59 -21.58 -13.49
C GLU A 152 22.49 -20.75 -14.17
N ARG A 153 22.86 -19.75 -14.96
CA ARG A 153 21.97 -18.94 -15.80
C ARG A 153 20.88 -18.19 -15.02
N CYS A 154 21.27 -17.47 -13.97
CA CYS A 154 20.38 -16.53 -13.29
C CYS A 154 20.38 -15.17 -14.00
N GLU A 155 19.22 -14.64 -14.35
CA GLU A 155 19.07 -13.32 -14.96
C GLU A 155 17.81 -12.60 -14.45
N THR A 156 17.90 -11.28 -14.31
CA THR A 156 16.74 -10.41 -14.12
C THR A 156 16.64 -9.44 -15.30
N ARG A 157 15.50 -9.39 -15.94
CA ARG A 157 15.27 -8.49 -17.09
C ARG A 157 13.95 -7.78 -16.97
N GLU A 158 13.88 -6.57 -17.52
CA GLU A 158 12.62 -5.88 -17.68
C GLU A 158 11.77 -6.60 -18.73
N TYR A 159 10.49 -6.72 -18.45
CA TYR A 159 9.51 -7.32 -19.32
C TYR A 159 8.36 -6.37 -19.59
N ARG A 160 8.02 -6.19 -20.84
CA ARG A 160 6.85 -5.42 -21.26
C ARG A 160 5.64 -6.34 -21.34
N ALA A 161 4.67 -6.17 -20.45
CA ALA A 161 3.41 -6.91 -20.52
C ALA A 161 2.77 -6.75 -21.92
N GLY A 162 2.22 -7.85 -22.44
CA GLY A 162 1.65 -7.93 -23.79
C GLY A 162 2.66 -8.22 -24.90
N SER A 163 3.97 -8.27 -24.62
CA SER A 163 4.96 -8.60 -25.64
C SER A 163 4.99 -10.10 -26.00
N ASP A 164 4.62 -10.96 -25.04
CA ASP A 164 4.47 -12.40 -25.23
C ASP A 164 3.34 -12.95 -24.36
N PRO A 165 2.20 -13.35 -24.97
CA PRO A 165 1.06 -13.89 -24.21
C PRO A 165 1.35 -15.18 -23.42
N ALA A 166 2.38 -15.93 -23.77
CA ALA A 166 2.78 -17.11 -23.00
C ALA A 166 3.46 -16.69 -21.68
N THR A 167 4.36 -15.73 -21.74
CA THR A 167 5.01 -15.14 -20.58
C THR A 167 3.99 -14.44 -19.68
N ASP A 168 3.03 -13.66 -20.24
CA ASP A 168 1.97 -13.01 -19.44
C ASP A 168 1.17 -14.05 -18.63
N ARG A 169 0.79 -15.16 -19.23
CA ARG A 169 0.11 -16.26 -18.53
C ARG A 169 0.98 -16.91 -17.46
N THR A 170 2.28 -17.08 -17.73
CA THR A 170 3.22 -17.66 -16.76
C THR A 170 3.35 -16.75 -15.53
N VAL A 171 3.45 -15.42 -15.73
CA VAL A 171 3.49 -14.45 -14.62
C VAL A 171 2.18 -14.48 -13.84
N ALA A 172 1.04 -14.49 -14.51
CA ALA A 172 -0.26 -14.58 -13.84
C ALA A 172 -0.39 -15.88 -13.01
N ALA A 173 0.09 -17.00 -13.51
CA ALA A 173 0.12 -18.27 -12.77
C ALA A 173 1.06 -18.20 -11.56
N LEU A 174 2.22 -17.54 -11.67
CA LEU A 174 3.11 -17.29 -10.53
C LEU A 174 2.42 -16.47 -9.45
N VAL A 175 1.67 -15.42 -9.82
CA VAL A 175 0.88 -14.62 -8.88
C VAL A 175 -0.17 -15.49 -8.18
N ASP A 176 -0.89 -16.33 -8.91
CA ASP A 176 -1.90 -17.23 -8.35
C ASP A 176 -1.28 -18.25 -7.38
N ALA A 177 -0.13 -18.82 -7.70
CA ALA A 177 0.61 -19.74 -6.83
C ALA A 177 1.12 -19.02 -5.56
N TRP A 178 1.66 -17.81 -5.72
CA TRP A 178 2.09 -16.97 -4.59
C TRP A 178 0.92 -16.65 -3.65
N LYS A 179 -0.26 -16.31 -4.20
CA LYS A 179 -1.49 -16.04 -3.43
C LYS A 179 -1.93 -17.25 -2.60
N ALA A 180 -1.87 -18.44 -3.16
CA ALA A 180 -2.30 -19.68 -2.48
C ALA A 180 -1.54 -19.93 -1.16
N GLY A 181 -0.31 -19.43 -1.05
CA GLY A 181 0.51 -19.51 0.16
C GLY A 181 0.26 -18.41 1.20
N LYS A 182 -0.64 -17.45 0.96
CA LYS A 182 -0.85 -16.28 1.82
C LYS A 182 -2.18 -16.33 2.58
N LYS A 183 -2.14 -15.95 3.87
CA LYS A 183 -3.35 -15.86 4.71
C LYS A 183 -4.21 -14.62 4.38
N GLN A 184 -3.59 -13.56 3.92
CA GLN A 184 -4.23 -12.30 3.56
C GLN A 184 -3.62 -11.77 2.27
N ILE A 185 -4.47 -11.34 1.35
CA ILE A 185 -4.08 -10.78 0.06
C ILE A 185 -4.90 -9.52 -0.15
N GLY A 186 -4.21 -8.41 -0.43
CA GLY A 186 -4.89 -7.18 -0.79
C GLY A 186 -5.52 -7.28 -2.20
N PRO A 187 -6.67 -6.65 -2.42
CA PRO A 187 -7.35 -6.64 -3.74
C PRO A 187 -6.49 -6.02 -4.84
N TYR A 188 -5.51 -5.24 -4.48
CA TYR A 188 -4.51 -4.66 -5.37
C TYR A 188 -3.70 -5.72 -6.14
N VAL A 189 -3.41 -6.86 -5.51
CA VAL A 189 -2.73 -7.99 -6.15
C VAL A 189 -3.58 -8.57 -7.30
N ASP A 190 -4.88 -8.73 -7.08
CA ASP A 190 -5.80 -9.25 -8.11
C ASP A 190 -5.94 -8.27 -9.29
N HIS A 191 -5.94 -6.97 -9.02
CA HIS A 191 -5.92 -5.95 -10.07
C HIS A 191 -4.68 -6.11 -10.97
N PHE A 192 -3.48 -6.14 -10.38
CA PHE A 192 -2.25 -6.32 -11.16
C PHE A 192 -2.19 -7.67 -11.88
N ARG A 193 -2.61 -8.73 -11.23
CA ARG A 193 -2.70 -10.07 -11.84
C ARG A 193 -3.57 -10.04 -13.08
N GLY A 194 -4.75 -9.42 -13.02
CA GLY A 194 -5.66 -9.27 -14.15
C GLY A 194 -5.06 -8.45 -15.28
N ARG A 195 -4.42 -7.32 -14.96
CA ARG A 195 -3.75 -6.45 -15.92
C ARG A 195 -2.60 -7.16 -16.65
N ILE A 196 -1.74 -7.86 -15.92
CA ILE A 196 -0.64 -8.63 -16.53
C ILE A 196 -1.21 -9.72 -17.44
N ALA A 197 -2.24 -10.47 -17.00
CA ALA A 197 -2.86 -11.52 -17.80
C ALA A 197 -3.51 -10.99 -19.10
N SER A 198 -3.96 -9.73 -19.12
CA SER A 198 -4.48 -9.06 -20.33
C SER A 198 -3.39 -8.40 -21.18
N GLY A 199 -2.11 -8.55 -20.81
CA GLY A 199 -1.00 -7.91 -21.52
C GLY A 199 -0.90 -6.40 -21.31
N GLU A 200 -1.47 -5.90 -20.23
CA GLU A 200 -1.46 -4.48 -19.91
C GLU A 200 -0.78 -4.23 -18.55
N LEU A 201 -0.01 -3.16 -18.47
CA LEU A 201 0.52 -2.64 -17.22
C LEU A 201 0.36 -1.12 -17.24
N PRO A 202 0.00 -0.47 -16.11
CA PRO A 202 -0.04 1.00 -16.06
C PRO A 202 1.27 1.60 -16.56
N GLY A 203 1.19 2.67 -17.39
CA GLY A 203 2.37 3.21 -18.09
C GLY A 203 3.47 3.78 -17.21
N ASP A 204 3.20 3.98 -15.94
CA ASP A 204 4.16 4.39 -14.90
C ASP A 204 4.65 3.23 -14.04
N CYS A 205 4.30 1.97 -14.39
CA CYS A 205 4.78 0.75 -13.79
C CYS A 205 5.75 0.03 -14.72
N ARG A 206 6.75 -0.64 -14.15
CA ARG A 206 7.67 -1.54 -14.84
C ARG A 206 7.60 -2.92 -14.18
N LEU A 207 7.71 -3.97 -14.98
CA LEU A 207 7.71 -5.36 -14.54
C LEU A 207 9.08 -5.98 -14.80
N PHE A 208 9.68 -6.54 -13.77
CA PHE A 208 10.95 -7.26 -13.85
C PHE A 208 10.72 -8.74 -13.57
N LEU A 209 11.27 -9.59 -14.43
CA LEU A 209 11.19 -11.03 -14.32
C LEU A 209 12.57 -11.60 -14.06
N THR A 210 12.67 -12.47 -13.07
CA THR A 210 13.91 -13.19 -12.76
C THR A 210 13.77 -14.65 -13.12
N TYR A 211 14.71 -15.13 -13.89
CA TYR A 211 14.78 -16.49 -14.36
C TYR A 211 15.99 -17.22 -13.78
N ARG A 212 15.83 -18.50 -13.52
CA ARG A 212 16.87 -19.43 -13.14
C ARG A 212 16.75 -20.68 -14.04
N ASN A 213 17.82 -20.94 -14.80
CA ASN A 213 17.84 -22.03 -15.80
C ASN A 213 16.68 -21.97 -16.82
N GLY A 214 16.21 -20.77 -17.14
CA GLY A 214 15.09 -20.53 -18.05
C GLY A 214 13.69 -20.61 -17.42
N GLU A 215 13.58 -20.99 -16.14
CA GLU A 215 12.33 -21.01 -15.39
C GLU A 215 12.12 -19.70 -14.63
N LEU A 216 10.87 -19.22 -14.58
CA LEU A 216 10.51 -17.98 -13.87
C LEU A 216 10.46 -18.22 -12.36
N ASP A 217 11.38 -17.60 -11.62
CA ASP A 217 11.46 -17.68 -10.16
C ASP A 217 10.70 -16.57 -9.44
N ASN A 218 10.78 -15.33 -9.95
CA ASN A 218 10.06 -14.21 -9.36
C ASN A 218 9.70 -13.12 -10.39
N ALA A 219 8.73 -12.28 -9.99
CA ALA A 219 8.29 -11.13 -10.74
C ALA A 219 8.13 -9.93 -9.77
N ILE A 220 8.74 -8.79 -10.11
CA ILE A 220 8.71 -7.58 -9.30
C ILE A 220 8.09 -6.45 -10.11
N VAL A 221 7.02 -5.84 -9.58
CA VAL A 221 6.41 -4.63 -10.13
C VAL A 221 6.95 -3.44 -9.37
N ILE A 222 7.44 -2.44 -10.12
CA ILE A 222 7.82 -1.15 -9.56
C ILE A 222 6.99 -0.03 -10.17
N SER A 223 6.68 0.98 -9.37
CA SER A 223 5.87 2.14 -9.76
C SER A 223 6.71 3.41 -9.70
N ARG A 224 6.54 4.29 -10.69
CA ARG A 224 7.26 5.56 -10.74
C ARG A 224 6.86 6.48 -9.58
N LEU A 225 7.85 7.14 -8.99
CA LEU A 225 7.72 8.25 -8.04
C LEU A 225 8.14 9.55 -8.75
N PRO A 226 7.22 10.25 -9.44
CA PRO A 226 7.60 11.36 -10.31
C PRO A 226 8.28 12.50 -9.54
N ALA A 227 7.75 12.85 -8.36
CA ALA A 227 8.26 13.93 -7.53
C ALA A 227 9.68 13.70 -7.01
N ALA A 228 10.13 12.44 -6.91
CA ALA A 228 11.44 12.06 -6.38
C ALA A 228 12.44 11.59 -7.45
N ASN A 229 12.07 11.61 -8.75
CA ASN A 229 12.81 10.91 -9.80
C ASN A 229 13.20 9.49 -9.36
N GLY A 230 12.25 8.72 -8.87
CA GLY A 230 12.47 7.43 -8.24
C GLY A 230 11.46 6.38 -8.64
N TYR A 231 11.59 5.21 -8.00
CA TYR A 231 10.62 4.13 -8.10
C TYR A 231 10.31 3.56 -6.72
N LEU A 232 9.08 3.04 -6.59
CA LEU A 232 8.59 2.28 -5.46
C LEU A 232 8.54 0.80 -5.85
N MET A 233 9.08 -0.09 -5.03
CA MET A 233 8.80 -1.53 -5.11
C MET A 233 7.36 -1.76 -4.63
N ASP A 234 6.48 -2.01 -5.57
CA ASP A 234 5.03 -2.12 -5.31
C ASP A 234 4.65 -3.54 -4.90
N LEU A 235 5.06 -4.53 -5.70
CA LEU A 235 4.70 -5.93 -5.50
C LEU A 235 5.88 -6.83 -5.85
N GLU A 236 6.07 -7.86 -5.04
CA GLU A 236 7.00 -8.96 -5.29
C GLU A 236 6.28 -10.31 -5.24
N PHE A 237 6.34 -11.05 -6.33
CA PHE A 237 5.81 -12.40 -6.45
C PHE A 237 6.93 -13.40 -6.66
N TYR A 238 6.88 -14.53 -6.00
CA TYR A 238 7.92 -15.56 -6.08
C TYR A 238 7.35 -16.95 -5.88
N GLY A 239 7.98 -17.94 -6.53
CA GLY A 239 7.63 -19.34 -6.39
C GLY A 239 8.00 -19.89 -5.00
N ALA A 240 7.27 -20.91 -4.54
CA ALA A 240 7.56 -21.57 -3.26
C ALA A 240 8.97 -22.21 -3.23
N GLU A 241 9.43 -22.69 -4.38
CA GLU A 241 10.73 -23.37 -4.57
C GLU A 241 11.88 -22.40 -4.92
N MET A 242 11.64 -21.09 -4.87
CA MET A 242 12.69 -20.11 -5.15
C MET A 242 13.82 -20.23 -4.12
N PRO A 243 15.07 -20.43 -4.54
CA PRO A 243 16.20 -20.54 -3.61
C PRO A 243 16.46 -19.27 -2.81
N LEU A 244 17.15 -19.44 -1.68
CA LEU A 244 17.60 -18.31 -0.86
C LEU A 244 18.41 -17.33 -1.72
N GLY A 245 18.07 -16.05 -1.62
CA GLY A 245 18.77 -14.97 -2.32
C GLY A 245 18.13 -14.53 -3.61
N GLY A 246 17.06 -15.20 -4.09
CA GLY A 246 16.41 -14.88 -5.36
C GLY A 246 15.80 -13.47 -5.41
N LEU A 247 15.11 -13.03 -4.36
CA LEU A 247 14.62 -11.65 -4.28
C LEU A 247 15.76 -10.64 -4.11
N GLU A 248 16.77 -10.97 -3.31
CA GLU A 248 17.95 -10.13 -3.13
C GLU A 248 18.70 -9.91 -4.44
N PHE A 249 18.85 -10.98 -5.22
CA PHE A 249 19.44 -10.92 -6.56
C PHE A 249 18.59 -10.02 -7.47
N ALA A 250 17.30 -10.26 -7.59
CA ALA A 250 16.39 -9.51 -8.44
C ALA A 250 16.42 -8.01 -8.10
N ILE A 251 16.22 -7.67 -6.83
CA ILE A 251 16.20 -6.26 -6.37
C ILE A 251 17.55 -5.60 -6.65
N SER A 252 18.68 -6.28 -6.40
CA SER A 252 19.99 -5.70 -6.66
C SER A 252 20.21 -5.42 -8.14
N ARG A 253 19.76 -6.30 -9.05
CA ARG A 253 19.83 -6.06 -10.50
C ARG A 253 18.95 -4.91 -10.94
N ILE A 254 17.75 -4.77 -10.35
CA ILE A 254 16.86 -3.62 -10.58
C ILE A 254 17.55 -2.32 -10.13
N LEU A 255 18.14 -2.29 -8.93
CA LEU A 255 18.85 -1.11 -8.42
C LEU A 255 20.03 -0.71 -9.32
N GLU A 256 20.81 -1.68 -9.79
CA GLU A 256 21.93 -1.44 -10.72
C GLU A 256 21.45 -0.86 -12.08
N LEU A 257 20.33 -1.38 -12.61
CA LEU A 257 19.74 -0.89 -13.84
C LEU A 257 19.24 0.55 -13.67
N LEU A 258 18.45 0.80 -12.63
CA LEU A 258 17.91 2.13 -12.35
C LEU A 258 19.01 3.16 -12.08
N ALA A 259 20.11 2.76 -11.42
CA ALA A 259 21.27 3.62 -11.24
C ALA A 259 21.90 4.03 -12.57
N LYS A 260 22.04 3.10 -13.52
CA LYS A 260 22.56 3.38 -14.88
C LYS A 260 21.63 4.28 -15.69
N GLU A 261 20.32 4.24 -15.43
CA GLU A 261 19.32 5.10 -16.05
C GLU A 261 19.27 6.51 -15.42
N GLY A 262 20.07 6.78 -14.38
CA GLY A 262 20.10 8.08 -13.70
C GLY A 262 18.93 8.31 -12.76
N VAL A 263 18.26 7.23 -12.32
CA VAL A 263 17.21 7.29 -11.30
C VAL A 263 17.84 7.66 -9.96
N SER A 264 17.20 8.59 -9.23
CA SER A 264 17.78 9.15 -8.01
C SER A 264 17.61 8.25 -6.79
N CYS A 265 16.43 7.63 -6.61
CA CYS A 265 16.11 6.84 -5.43
C CYS A 265 15.23 5.63 -5.73
N PHE A 266 15.26 4.66 -4.81
CA PHE A 266 14.37 3.50 -4.84
C PHE A 266 13.78 3.26 -3.47
N SER A 267 12.46 3.25 -3.39
CA SER A 267 11.74 2.94 -2.17
C SER A 267 11.41 1.44 -2.13
N LEU A 268 11.78 0.81 -1.02
CA LEU A 268 11.34 -0.56 -0.71
C LEU A 268 9.93 -0.58 -0.09
N GLY A 269 9.28 0.59 0.01
CA GLY A 269 7.94 0.75 0.53
C GLY A 269 7.84 0.74 2.06
N ALA A 270 6.62 0.91 2.54
CA ALA A 270 6.32 0.89 3.97
C ALA A 270 6.38 -0.54 4.55
N THR A 271 6.74 -0.62 5.82
CA THR A 271 6.58 -1.82 6.65
C THR A 271 5.86 -1.41 7.93
N PHE A 272 4.58 -1.78 8.05
CA PHE A 272 3.75 -1.51 9.23
C PHE A 272 3.98 -2.57 10.31
N GLY A 273 3.73 -2.23 11.58
CA GLY A 273 3.88 -3.17 12.70
C GLY A 273 5.35 -3.51 13.02
N THR A 274 6.24 -2.54 12.86
CA THR A 274 7.65 -2.60 13.26
C THR A 274 8.09 -1.23 13.78
N GLN A 275 9.20 -1.16 14.52
CA GLN A 275 9.74 0.10 15.10
C GLN A 275 8.67 0.85 15.93
N MET A 276 8.03 0.11 16.82
CA MET A 276 6.86 0.54 17.61
C MET A 276 7.25 1.14 18.97
N GLU A 277 8.51 1.58 19.15
CA GLU A 277 8.98 2.18 20.40
C GLU A 277 8.19 3.44 20.71
N ALA A 278 7.81 3.56 22.01
CA ALA A 278 7.03 4.68 22.50
C ALA A 278 7.73 6.04 22.24
N CYS A 279 6.94 7.06 22.03
CA CYS A 279 7.41 8.44 21.92
C CYS A 279 6.51 9.37 22.76
N ALA A 280 6.96 10.60 22.98
CA ALA A 280 6.27 11.57 23.82
C ALA A 280 4.90 12.00 23.26
N GLU A 281 4.75 11.99 21.96
CA GLU A 281 3.57 12.45 21.23
C GLU A 281 2.50 11.36 21.04
N GLU A 282 2.74 10.11 21.46
CA GLU A 282 1.80 9.01 21.23
C GLU A 282 0.51 9.14 22.05
N ASP A 283 -0.57 8.53 21.53
CA ASP A 283 -1.71 8.16 22.37
C ASP A 283 -1.31 6.91 23.19
N PRO A 284 -1.15 7.00 24.51
CA PRO A 284 -0.61 5.89 25.32
C PRO A 284 -1.47 4.64 25.25
N ARG A 285 -2.81 4.78 25.06
CA ARG A 285 -3.74 3.65 24.98
C ARG A 285 -3.59 2.92 23.65
N VAL A 286 -3.50 3.69 22.55
CA VAL A 286 -3.28 3.13 21.20
C VAL A 286 -1.89 2.51 21.11
N GLY A 287 -0.85 3.20 21.60
CA GLY A 287 0.52 2.68 21.61
C GLY A 287 0.64 1.37 22.40
N LYS A 288 0.04 1.29 23.59
CA LYS A 288 0.01 0.05 24.39
C LYS A 288 -0.68 -1.09 23.64
N MET A 289 -1.82 -0.81 22.99
CA MET A 289 -2.57 -1.80 22.20
C MET A 289 -1.72 -2.31 21.03
N LEU A 290 -1.12 -1.42 20.25
CA LEU A 290 -0.30 -1.79 19.08
C LEU A 290 0.92 -2.62 19.48
N ARG A 291 1.63 -2.24 20.55
CA ARG A 291 2.77 -3.02 21.07
C ARG A 291 2.32 -4.39 21.62
N GLY A 292 1.13 -4.49 22.21
CA GLY A 292 0.53 -5.77 22.59
C GLY A 292 0.26 -6.67 21.39
N LEU A 293 -0.32 -6.13 20.30
CA LEU A 293 -0.54 -6.86 19.04
C LEU A 293 0.78 -7.27 18.37
N HIS A 294 1.80 -6.41 18.42
CA HIS A 294 3.14 -6.71 17.92
C HIS A 294 3.76 -7.89 18.70
N THR A 295 3.73 -7.85 20.02
CA THR A 295 4.24 -8.94 20.89
C THR A 295 3.48 -10.24 20.64
N ALA A 296 2.17 -10.17 20.44
CA ALA A 296 1.32 -11.34 20.12
C ALA A 296 1.48 -11.84 18.66
N ARG A 297 2.34 -11.21 17.85
CA ARG A 297 2.58 -11.51 16.43
C ARG A 297 1.33 -11.40 15.54
N ILE A 298 0.36 -10.59 15.94
CA ILE A 298 -0.85 -10.29 15.15
C ILE A 298 -0.57 -9.13 14.19
N PHE A 299 0.16 -8.12 14.65
CA PHE A 299 0.60 -6.96 13.88
C PHE A 299 2.12 -6.82 14.03
N ASN A 300 2.86 -7.74 13.38
CA ASN A 300 4.32 -7.82 13.47
C ASN A 300 4.91 -8.17 12.11
N ASN A 301 5.69 -7.25 11.55
CA ASN A 301 6.37 -7.39 10.26
C ASN A 301 7.89 -7.20 10.38
N ASP A 302 8.48 -7.52 11.53
CA ASP A 302 9.93 -7.40 11.75
C ASP A 302 10.74 -8.22 10.73
N GLY A 303 10.22 -9.36 10.29
CA GLY A 303 10.84 -10.16 9.23
C GLY A 303 10.98 -9.40 7.91
N ASN A 304 9.93 -8.72 7.48
CA ASN A 304 9.94 -7.88 6.27
C ASN A 304 10.86 -6.65 6.46
N PHE A 305 10.80 -6.01 7.63
CA PHE A 305 11.73 -4.93 7.99
C PHE A 305 13.19 -5.37 7.88
N GLN A 306 13.55 -6.52 8.45
CA GLN A 306 14.90 -7.07 8.39
C GLN A 306 15.30 -7.50 6.97
N PHE A 307 14.36 -8.02 6.17
CA PHE A 307 14.62 -8.30 4.77
C PHE A 307 15.03 -7.04 4.01
N LYS A 308 14.22 -5.99 4.08
CA LYS A 308 14.49 -4.71 3.41
C LYS A 308 15.76 -4.03 3.92
N ASN A 309 16.07 -4.14 5.21
CA ASN A 309 17.31 -3.59 5.81
C ASN A 309 18.61 -4.19 5.26
N LYS A 310 18.56 -5.33 4.55
CA LYS A 310 19.74 -5.88 3.85
C LYS A 310 20.29 -4.92 2.79
N PHE A 311 19.40 -4.14 2.17
CA PHE A 311 19.73 -3.13 1.15
C PHE A 311 20.23 -1.81 1.74
N ARG A 312 20.32 -1.70 3.07
CA ARG A 312 20.76 -0.51 3.80
C ARG A 312 19.97 0.76 3.46
N PRO A 313 18.62 0.69 3.47
CA PRO A 313 17.80 1.87 3.26
C PRO A 313 17.95 2.86 4.42
N GLU A 314 17.59 4.11 4.15
CA GLU A 314 17.18 5.04 5.19
C GLU A 314 15.78 4.63 5.69
N ASN A 315 15.62 4.60 7.01
CA ASN A 315 14.37 4.22 7.67
C ASN A 315 13.73 5.47 8.26
N THR A 316 12.60 5.90 7.71
CA THR A 316 11.80 7.01 8.25
C THR A 316 10.59 6.44 8.98
N ARG A 317 10.41 6.79 10.26
CA ARG A 317 9.26 6.30 11.04
C ARG A 317 7.94 6.82 10.44
N LEU A 318 6.93 5.97 10.47
CA LEU A 318 5.55 6.27 10.14
C LEU A 318 4.72 6.35 11.42
N PHE A 319 3.80 7.29 11.43
CA PHE A 319 2.92 7.57 12.58
C PHE A 319 1.47 7.63 12.12
N VAL A 320 0.57 7.31 13.01
CA VAL A 320 -0.84 7.64 12.86
C VAL A 320 -1.18 8.77 13.81
N SER A 321 -1.56 9.91 13.24
CA SER A 321 -1.96 11.12 13.96
C SER A 321 -3.49 11.19 14.09
N ARG A 322 -3.97 11.58 15.28
CA ARG A 322 -5.39 11.65 15.62
C ARG A 322 -5.68 12.67 16.71
N SER A 323 -6.95 13.05 16.89
CA SER A 323 -7.33 13.92 18.00
C SER A 323 -6.97 13.28 19.35
N ARG A 324 -6.48 14.07 20.28
CA ARG A 324 -6.09 13.64 21.63
C ARG A 324 -7.23 13.01 22.42
N ASP A 325 -8.45 13.53 22.22
CA ASP A 325 -9.66 13.08 22.92
C ASP A 325 -10.37 11.92 22.20
N ALA A 326 -9.81 11.43 21.09
CA ALA A 326 -10.42 10.38 20.31
C ALA A 326 -10.52 9.07 21.13
N PRO A 327 -11.67 8.37 21.10
CA PRO A 327 -11.83 7.08 21.77
C PRO A 327 -10.85 6.06 21.21
N SER A 328 -10.06 5.39 22.06
CA SER A 328 -9.11 4.36 21.59
C SER A 328 -9.78 3.19 20.87
N ALA A 329 -11.03 2.87 21.20
CA ALA A 329 -11.83 1.85 20.53
C ALA A 329 -12.00 2.10 19.02
N SER A 330 -12.05 3.37 18.56
CA SER A 330 -12.14 3.69 17.14
C SER A 330 -10.90 3.26 16.34
N PHE A 331 -9.77 3.02 17.00
CA PHE A 331 -8.56 2.54 16.35
C PHE A 331 -8.65 1.06 15.92
N THR A 332 -9.57 0.29 16.51
CA THR A 332 -9.88 -1.07 16.03
C THR A 332 -10.37 -1.04 14.58
N ASP A 333 -11.15 -0.03 14.20
CA ASP A 333 -11.61 0.15 12.83
C ASP A 333 -10.42 0.39 11.87
N VAL A 334 -9.37 1.11 12.32
CA VAL A 334 -8.13 1.27 11.54
C VAL A 334 -7.48 -0.07 11.28
N LEU A 335 -7.34 -0.92 12.30
CA LEU A 335 -6.76 -2.26 12.13
C LEU A 335 -7.61 -3.14 11.21
N MET A 336 -8.94 -3.00 11.27
CA MET A 336 -9.85 -3.72 10.38
C MET A 336 -9.74 -3.27 8.92
N ILE A 337 -9.32 -2.03 8.62
CA ILE A 337 -9.04 -1.60 7.24
C ILE A 337 -7.91 -2.41 6.63
N PHE A 338 -6.87 -2.73 7.42
CA PHE A 338 -5.75 -3.57 6.96
C PHE A 338 -6.12 -5.06 6.90
N ALA A 339 -7.00 -5.53 7.79
CA ALA A 339 -7.43 -6.92 7.84
C ALA A 339 -8.49 -7.25 6.78
N ASP A 340 -9.40 -6.33 6.50
CA ASP A 340 -10.52 -6.47 5.56
C ASP A 340 -10.77 -5.14 4.81
N PRO A 341 -9.91 -4.78 3.84
CA PRO A 341 -9.97 -3.49 3.14
C PRO A 341 -11.31 -3.25 2.43
N GLU A 342 -11.91 -4.30 1.88
CA GLU A 342 -13.14 -4.22 1.07
C GLU A 342 -14.42 -4.23 1.90
N ASN A 343 -14.31 -4.27 3.23
CA ASN A 343 -15.46 -4.27 4.13
C ASN A 343 -16.48 -5.40 3.86
N ARG A 344 -16.00 -6.58 3.47
CA ARG A 344 -16.83 -7.74 3.10
C ARG A 344 -17.78 -8.19 4.21
N ARG A 345 -17.48 -7.87 5.48
CA ARG A 345 -18.33 -8.20 6.63
C ARG A 345 -19.58 -7.34 6.72
N GLN A 346 -19.52 -6.07 6.33
CA GLN A 346 -20.70 -5.17 6.33
C GLN A 346 -21.67 -5.50 5.19
N SER A 347 -21.19 -5.82 4.00
CA SER A 347 -22.03 -6.22 2.88
C SER A 347 -22.80 -7.53 3.13
N ARG A 348 -22.33 -8.39 4.06
CA ARG A 348 -23.07 -9.59 4.49
C ARG A 348 -24.19 -9.29 5.50
N GLN A 349 -24.08 -8.21 6.26
CA GLN A 349 -25.12 -7.80 7.22
C GLN A 349 -26.22 -6.93 6.57
N GLU A 350 -25.91 -6.26 5.46
CA GLU A 350 -26.85 -5.43 4.69
C GLU A 350 -27.57 -6.19 3.57
N ALA A 351 -27.21 -7.45 3.30
CA ALA A 351 -27.99 -8.28 2.40
C ALA A 351 -29.38 -8.49 3.03
N PRO A 352 -30.48 -8.02 2.40
CA PRO A 352 -31.83 -8.21 2.96
C PRO A 352 -32.05 -9.69 3.20
N ALA A 353 -32.51 -10.03 4.40
CA ALA A 353 -32.92 -11.39 4.70
C ALA A 353 -33.85 -11.86 3.55
N SER A 354 -33.44 -12.91 2.86
CA SER A 354 -34.19 -13.50 1.76
C SER A 354 -35.65 -13.58 2.16
N ALA A 355 -36.53 -12.98 1.36
CA ALA A 355 -37.98 -13.03 1.57
C ALA A 355 -38.39 -14.50 1.84
N PRO A 356 -39.29 -14.75 2.80
CA PRO A 356 -39.74 -16.09 3.10
C PRO A 356 -40.25 -16.73 1.82
N ALA A 357 -39.79 -17.96 1.55
CA ALA A 357 -40.22 -18.75 0.42
C ALA A 357 -41.76 -18.76 0.39
N THR A 358 -42.34 -18.20 -0.64
CA THR A 358 -43.74 -18.30 -0.95
C THR A 358 -44.09 -19.79 -1.06
N THR A 359 -44.79 -20.33 -0.07
CA THR A 359 -45.38 -21.65 -0.12
C THR A 359 -46.38 -21.65 -1.28
N THR A 360 -46.02 -22.37 -2.33
CA THR A 360 -46.92 -22.69 -3.44
C THR A 360 -48.10 -23.47 -2.86
N PRO A 361 -49.38 -23.04 -3.09
CA PRO A 361 -50.54 -23.80 -2.61
C PRO A 361 -50.59 -25.14 -3.36
N ALA A 362 -50.79 -26.21 -2.60
CA ALA A 362 -50.96 -27.57 -3.12
C ALA A 362 -52.15 -27.64 -4.10
N ALA A 363 -51.91 -28.24 -5.25
CA ALA A 363 -52.96 -28.51 -6.23
C ALA A 363 -54.07 -29.42 -5.64
N PRO A 364 -55.35 -29.19 -5.98
CA PRO A 364 -56.43 -30.02 -5.48
C PRO A 364 -56.36 -31.44 -6.05
N VAL A 365 -56.42 -32.44 -5.16
CA VAL A 365 -56.55 -33.87 -5.52
C VAL A 365 -57.96 -34.11 -6.02
N LEU A 366 -58.12 -34.53 -7.26
CA LEU A 366 -59.36 -35.03 -7.81
C LEU A 366 -59.65 -36.45 -7.27
N PRO A 367 -60.92 -36.77 -6.91
CA PRO A 367 -61.29 -38.12 -6.45
C PRO A 367 -61.33 -39.15 -7.62
N PRO A 368 -61.05 -40.42 -7.33
CA PRO A 368 -61.11 -41.46 -8.34
C PRO A 368 -62.57 -41.79 -8.74
N SER A 369 -62.75 -41.99 -10.05
CA SER A 369 -63.97 -42.52 -10.68
C SER A 369 -64.04 -44.05 -10.57
#